data_481deefce417b302542abb91e5ede05d
#
_entry.id   481deefce417b302542abb91e5ede05d
#
_cell.length_a   1.000
_cell.length_b   1.000
_cell.length_c   1.000
_cell.angle_alpha   90.00
_cell.angle_beta   90.00
_cell.angle_gamma   90.00
#
_symmetry.space_group_name_H-M   'P 1'
#
loop_
_entity.id
_entity.type
_entity.pdbx_description
1 polymer ?
#
loop_
_entity_poly.entity_id
_entity_poly.type
_entity_poly.pdbx_seq_one_letter_code
_entity_poly.pdbx_strand_id
1 'polypeptide(L)'
;MHMTQMVKRLYLLITLLLVSIIPLSAGSTGKIRGRIIDTESNQPLVGVNIYLSGTAIGTASNGEGSYLIINVPAATYTVVVSYVGYKTIKMNDVVINADRTTTLDFDMNVAAVEGEEVIVEAKRPVIVKDQTATTTTVESATINNMPVNNITDVLSTMAGVLE
;
A
#
# COMPACT_ATOMS: atom_id res chain seq x y z
N MET A 1 -33.91 51.17 -13.22
CA MET A 1 -32.51 50.98 -12.80
C MET A 1 -32.33 49.90 -11.73
N HIS A 2 -33.25 49.65 -10.79
CA HIS A 2 -33.17 48.63 -9.75
C HIS A 2 -33.29 47.17 -10.30
N MET A 3 -34.12 46.93 -11.32
CA MET A 3 -34.36 45.61 -11.89
C MET A 3 -33.10 44.97 -12.52
N THR A 4 -32.28 45.79 -13.18
CA THR A 4 -31.02 45.34 -13.78
C THR A 4 -29.96 44.91 -12.76
N GLN A 5 -29.97 45.58 -11.58
CA GLN A 5 -29.06 45.20 -10.49
C GLN A 5 -29.53 43.93 -9.79
N MET A 6 -30.81 43.68 -9.65
CA MET A 6 -31.35 42.44 -9.08
C MET A 6 -31.01 41.20 -10.00
N VAL A 7 -31.18 41.38 -11.32
CA VAL A 7 -30.82 40.31 -12.29
C VAL A 7 -29.36 40.02 -12.25
N LYS A 8 -28.47 41.02 -12.19
CA LYS A 8 -27.03 40.81 -12.07
C LYS A 8 -26.64 40.06 -10.77
N ARG A 9 -27.27 40.45 -9.63
CA ARG A 9 -27.05 39.75 -8.34
C ARG A 9 -27.55 38.31 -8.39
N LEU A 10 -28.68 38.03 -9.02
CA LEU A 10 -29.21 36.70 -9.18
C LEU A 10 -28.29 35.84 -10.05
N TYR A 11 -27.77 36.37 -11.17
CA TYR A 11 -26.78 35.69 -12.02
C TYR A 11 -25.52 35.39 -11.25
N LEU A 12 -25.03 36.31 -10.42
CA LEU A 12 -23.82 36.15 -9.62
C LEU A 12 -24.00 35.07 -8.53
N LEU A 13 -25.18 34.98 -7.95
CA LEU A 13 -25.53 33.92 -6.98
C LEU A 13 -25.65 32.54 -7.66
N ILE A 14 -26.24 32.48 -8.85
CA ILE A 14 -26.37 31.23 -9.62
C ILE A 14 -25.00 30.73 -10.09
N THR A 15 -24.11 31.62 -10.57
CA THR A 15 -22.74 31.24 -10.94
C THR A 15 -21.90 30.80 -9.74
N LEU A 16 -22.05 31.45 -8.59
CA LEU A 16 -21.39 31.06 -7.35
C LEU A 16 -21.89 29.69 -6.86
N LEU A 17 -23.19 29.43 -6.97
CA LEU A 17 -23.80 28.15 -6.63
C LEU A 17 -23.33 27.02 -7.59
N LEU A 18 -23.19 27.33 -8.89
CA LEU A 18 -22.72 26.36 -9.89
C LEU A 18 -21.27 25.95 -9.69
N VAL A 19 -20.39 26.87 -9.25
CA VAL A 19 -18.99 26.62 -8.94
C VAL A 19 -18.86 25.74 -7.68
N SER A 20 -19.81 25.78 -6.75
CA SER A 20 -19.83 24.98 -5.52
C SER A 20 -20.14 23.48 -5.73
N ILE A 21 -20.57 23.08 -6.94
CA ILE A 21 -20.99 21.70 -7.25
C ILE A 21 -19.84 20.86 -7.85
N ILE A 22 -18.65 21.46 -8.03
CA ILE A 22 -17.48 20.69 -8.52
C ILE A 22 -17.09 19.68 -7.43
N PRO A 23 -17.32 18.35 -7.62
CA PRO A 23 -16.88 17.37 -6.65
C PRO A 23 -15.34 17.43 -6.57
N LEU A 24 -14.79 17.87 -5.45
CA LEU A 24 -13.38 17.63 -5.14
C LEU A 24 -13.23 16.11 -4.99
N SER A 25 -12.89 15.43 -6.07
CA SER A 25 -12.42 14.05 -5.99
C SER A 25 -11.06 14.09 -5.31
N ALA A 26 -11.05 14.07 -3.98
CA ALA A 26 -9.86 13.77 -3.20
C ALA A 26 -9.45 12.35 -3.59
N GLY A 27 -8.45 12.25 -4.48
CA GLY A 27 -7.97 10.98 -4.98
C GLY A 27 -7.42 10.16 -3.82
N SER A 28 -8.10 9.09 -3.45
CA SER A 28 -7.63 8.16 -2.43
C SER A 28 -6.57 7.24 -3.03
N THR A 29 -5.31 7.72 -3.09
CA THR A 29 -4.19 6.93 -3.60
C THR A 29 -3.18 6.66 -2.50
N GLY A 30 -2.54 5.49 -2.58
CA GLY A 30 -1.39 5.13 -1.78
C GLY A 30 -0.11 5.09 -2.59
N LYS A 31 0.95 4.56 -1.96
CA LYS A 31 2.26 4.35 -2.56
C LYS A 31 2.75 2.94 -2.25
N ILE A 32 3.56 2.38 -3.15
CA ILE A 32 4.29 1.14 -2.92
C ILE A 32 5.77 1.48 -3.04
N ARG A 33 6.58 1.03 -2.09
CA ARG A 33 8.04 1.13 -2.17
C ARG A 33 8.67 -0.18 -1.72
N GLY A 34 9.93 -0.37 -2.06
CA GLY A 34 10.69 -1.51 -1.57
C GLY A 34 12.06 -1.58 -2.19
N ARG A 35 12.75 -2.68 -1.93
CA ARG A 35 14.05 -3.01 -2.48
C ARG A 35 14.01 -4.41 -3.07
N ILE A 36 14.79 -4.61 -4.12
CA ILE A 36 14.91 -5.89 -4.82
C ILE A 36 16.37 -6.29 -4.82
N ILE A 37 16.64 -7.49 -4.33
CA ILE A 37 17.98 -8.08 -4.27
C ILE A 37 18.00 -9.45 -4.94
N ASP A 38 19.18 -9.83 -5.37
CA ASP A 38 19.49 -11.20 -5.75
C ASP A 38 19.68 -12.06 -4.50
N THR A 39 19.02 -13.22 -4.43
CA THR A 39 19.04 -14.09 -3.24
C THR A 39 20.42 -14.70 -2.98
N GLU A 40 21.20 -14.98 -4.04
CA GLU A 40 22.49 -15.66 -3.90
C GLU A 40 23.61 -14.70 -3.58
N SER A 41 23.68 -13.57 -4.32
CA SER A 41 24.76 -12.59 -4.18
C SER A 41 24.47 -11.50 -3.15
N ASN A 42 23.21 -11.35 -2.70
CA ASN A 42 22.74 -10.24 -1.86
C ASN A 42 22.92 -8.86 -2.51
N GLN A 43 23.16 -8.81 -3.82
CA GLN A 43 23.36 -7.58 -4.56
C GLN A 43 22.03 -6.96 -5.00
N PRO A 44 21.91 -5.61 -5.03
CA PRO A 44 20.74 -4.95 -5.54
C PRO A 44 20.55 -5.21 -7.03
N LEU A 45 19.31 -5.52 -7.44
CA LEU A 45 18.95 -5.72 -8.84
C LEU A 45 18.43 -4.42 -9.45
N VAL A 46 19.09 -3.97 -10.50
CA VAL A 46 18.80 -2.73 -11.23
C VAL A 46 17.97 -3.01 -12.46
N GLY A 47 16.95 -2.19 -12.72
CA GLY A 47 16.12 -2.31 -13.93
C GLY A 47 15.09 -3.44 -13.87
N VAL A 48 14.81 -3.98 -12.70
CA VAL A 48 13.71 -4.92 -12.50
C VAL A 48 12.39 -4.23 -12.74
N ASN A 49 11.48 -4.84 -13.49
CA ASN A 49 10.14 -4.32 -13.72
C ASN A 49 9.20 -4.73 -12.58
N ILE A 50 8.54 -3.76 -11.97
CA ILE A 50 7.52 -3.96 -10.94
C ILE A 50 6.22 -3.33 -11.44
N TYR A 51 5.15 -4.10 -11.54
CA TYR A 51 3.87 -3.58 -12.02
C TYR A 51 2.68 -4.25 -11.34
N LEU A 52 1.54 -3.56 -11.38
CA LEU A 52 0.26 -4.05 -10.86
C LEU A 52 -0.49 -4.77 -11.97
N SER A 53 -0.73 -6.06 -11.80
CA SER A 53 -1.42 -6.89 -12.79
C SER A 53 -2.78 -6.31 -13.17
N GLY A 54 -3.09 -6.29 -14.49
CA GLY A 54 -4.33 -5.73 -15.01
C GLY A 54 -4.39 -4.20 -15.06
N THR A 55 -3.28 -3.50 -14.80
CA THR A 55 -3.19 -2.03 -14.88
C THR A 55 -1.98 -1.59 -15.69
N ALA A 56 -1.91 -0.29 -16.01
CA ALA A 56 -0.71 0.34 -16.60
C ALA A 56 0.24 0.94 -15.54
N ILE A 57 0.01 0.62 -14.25
CA ILE A 57 0.78 1.19 -13.13
C ILE A 57 1.98 0.31 -12.84
N GLY A 58 3.18 0.89 -12.94
CA GLY A 58 4.42 0.17 -12.67
C GLY A 58 5.62 1.09 -12.66
N THR A 59 6.79 0.54 -12.35
CA THR A 59 8.09 1.22 -12.31
C THR A 59 9.22 0.21 -12.51
N ALA A 60 10.46 0.71 -12.60
CA ALA A 60 11.65 -0.12 -12.56
C ALA A 60 12.51 0.22 -11.34
N SER A 61 13.28 -0.76 -10.84
CA SER A 61 14.24 -0.53 -9.76
C SER A 61 15.42 0.33 -10.21
N ASN A 62 15.89 1.18 -9.32
CA ASN A 62 17.03 2.08 -9.53
C ASN A 62 18.39 1.38 -9.26
N GLY A 63 19.50 2.13 -9.34
CA GLY A 63 20.87 1.64 -9.13
C GLY A 63 21.13 1.01 -7.77
N GLU A 64 20.30 1.28 -6.77
CA GLU A 64 20.38 0.70 -5.42
C GLU A 64 19.39 -0.47 -5.22
N GLY A 65 18.71 -0.91 -6.31
CA GLY A 65 17.66 -1.91 -6.28
C GLY A 65 16.36 -1.41 -5.66
N SER A 66 16.26 -0.12 -5.32
CA SER A 66 15.07 0.47 -4.72
C SER A 66 14.05 0.88 -5.77
N TYR A 67 12.76 0.81 -5.43
CA TYR A 67 11.69 1.24 -6.32
C TYR A 67 10.59 1.99 -5.55
N LEU A 68 9.82 2.80 -6.28
CA LEU A 68 8.69 3.56 -5.75
C LEU A 68 7.60 3.67 -6.82
N ILE A 69 6.40 3.24 -6.49
CA ILE A 69 5.18 3.45 -7.28
C ILE A 69 4.29 4.42 -6.52
N ILE A 70 3.95 5.54 -7.15
CA ILE A 70 3.08 6.58 -6.58
C ILE A 70 1.71 6.58 -7.25
N ASN A 71 0.76 7.26 -6.62
CA ASN A 71 -0.60 7.44 -7.16
C ASN A 71 -1.34 6.11 -7.44
N VAL A 72 -1.11 5.10 -6.59
CA VAL A 72 -1.82 3.83 -6.69
C VAL A 72 -3.19 3.97 -6.03
N PRO A 73 -4.31 3.78 -6.76
CA PRO A 73 -5.64 3.80 -6.16
C PRO A 73 -5.76 2.79 -5.01
N ALA A 74 -6.51 3.15 -3.95
CA ALA A 74 -6.72 2.25 -2.82
C ALA A 74 -7.58 1.06 -3.26
N ALA A 75 -6.97 -0.12 -3.33
CA ALA A 75 -7.59 -1.40 -3.70
C ALA A 75 -6.67 -2.56 -3.35
N THR A 76 -7.09 -3.79 -3.66
CA THR A 76 -6.26 -4.99 -3.58
C THR A 76 -5.71 -5.32 -4.96
N TYR A 77 -4.40 -5.58 -5.05
CA TYR A 77 -3.70 -5.84 -6.30
C TYR A 77 -2.86 -7.11 -6.24
N THR A 78 -2.55 -7.65 -7.40
CA THR A 78 -1.45 -8.58 -7.60
C THR A 78 -0.24 -7.78 -8.10
N VAL A 79 0.84 -7.76 -7.31
CA VAL A 79 2.11 -7.14 -7.70
C VAL A 79 2.95 -8.17 -8.42
N VAL A 80 3.44 -7.84 -9.60
CA VAL A 80 4.30 -8.69 -10.42
C VAL A 80 5.68 -8.06 -10.51
N VAL A 81 6.71 -8.87 -10.25
CA VAL A 81 8.12 -8.49 -10.33
C VAL A 81 8.79 -9.38 -11.36
N SER A 82 9.35 -8.79 -12.41
CA SER A 82 9.92 -9.50 -13.55
C SER A 82 11.27 -8.94 -13.95
N TYR A 83 12.25 -9.81 -14.15
CA TYR A 83 13.59 -9.46 -14.60
C TYR A 83 14.17 -10.58 -15.50
N VAL A 84 14.94 -10.19 -16.51
CA VAL A 84 15.53 -11.14 -17.47
C VAL A 84 16.52 -12.07 -16.75
N GLY A 85 16.35 -13.37 -16.90
CA GLY A 85 17.19 -14.38 -16.25
C GLY A 85 16.78 -14.74 -14.82
N TYR A 86 15.72 -14.15 -14.30
CA TYR A 86 15.19 -14.41 -12.94
C TYR A 86 13.77 -14.98 -12.99
N LYS A 87 13.41 -15.73 -11.95
CA LYS A 87 12.03 -16.20 -11.77
C LYS A 87 11.09 -15.04 -11.53
N THR A 88 10.02 -14.94 -12.28
CA THR A 88 8.98 -13.94 -12.07
C THR A 88 8.26 -14.20 -10.74
N ILE A 89 8.13 -13.17 -9.93
CA ILE A 89 7.40 -13.23 -8.64
C ILE A 89 6.04 -12.58 -8.83
N LYS A 90 4.97 -13.27 -8.41
CA LYS A 90 3.62 -12.70 -8.30
C LYS A 90 3.19 -12.72 -6.85
N MET A 91 2.94 -11.55 -6.27
CA MET A 91 2.44 -11.39 -4.92
C MET A 91 0.96 -10.99 -4.99
N ASN A 92 0.08 -11.90 -4.62
CA ASN A 92 -1.36 -11.68 -4.59
C ASN A 92 -1.80 -10.95 -3.32
N ASP A 93 -3.02 -10.42 -3.34
CA ASP A 93 -3.72 -9.84 -2.19
C ASP A 93 -2.98 -8.68 -1.49
N VAL A 94 -2.22 -7.90 -2.25
CA VAL A 94 -1.57 -6.70 -1.74
C VAL A 94 -2.58 -5.59 -1.58
N VAL A 95 -2.90 -5.23 -0.33
CA VAL A 95 -3.84 -4.16 0.00
C VAL A 95 -3.13 -2.82 0.02
N ILE A 96 -3.60 -1.89 -0.81
CA ILE A 96 -3.13 -0.51 -0.85
C ILE A 96 -4.17 0.39 -0.20
N ASN A 97 -3.74 1.11 0.84
CA ASN A 97 -4.58 2.07 1.54
C ASN A 97 -4.28 3.50 1.09
N ALA A 98 -5.30 4.36 1.08
CA ALA A 98 -5.15 5.77 0.79
C ALA A 98 -4.19 6.44 1.79
N ASP A 99 -3.41 7.40 1.30
CA ASP A 99 -2.44 8.20 2.05
C ASP A 99 -1.37 7.41 2.82
N ARG A 100 -1.21 6.10 2.48
CA ARG A 100 -0.23 5.21 3.09
C ARG A 100 0.80 4.71 2.10
N THR A 101 1.97 4.36 2.63
CA THR A 101 3.03 3.68 1.88
C THR A 101 3.08 2.22 2.31
N THR A 102 2.86 1.33 1.34
CA THR A 102 3.05 -0.12 1.50
C THR A 102 4.49 -0.45 1.14
N THR A 103 5.24 -1.11 2.03
CA THR A 103 6.62 -1.53 1.76
C THR A 103 6.62 -3.00 1.41
N LEU A 104 7.20 -3.34 0.23
CA LEU A 104 7.33 -4.70 -0.28
C LEU A 104 8.75 -4.91 -0.79
N ASP A 105 9.51 -5.75 -0.11
CA ASP A 105 10.86 -6.13 -0.52
C ASP A 105 10.80 -7.49 -1.21
N PHE A 106 11.65 -7.70 -2.22
CA PHE A 106 11.67 -8.94 -3.01
C PHE A 106 13.09 -9.49 -3.13
N ASP A 107 13.21 -10.78 -2.86
CA ASP A 107 14.43 -11.55 -3.07
C ASP A 107 14.22 -12.42 -4.31
N MET A 108 14.95 -12.13 -5.39
CA MET A 108 14.78 -12.82 -6.67
C MET A 108 15.81 -13.94 -6.85
N ASN A 109 15.35 -15.08 -7.32
CA ASN A 109 16.20 -16.22 -7.67
C ASN A 109 16.41 -16.27 -9.17
N VAL A 110 17.61 -16.65 -9.61
CA VAL A 110 17.92 -16.92 -11.00
C VAL A 110 17.02 -18.05 -11.52
N ALA A 111 16.45 -17.87 -12.70
CA ALA A 111 15.66 -18.91 -13.36
C ALA A 111 16.59 -19.93 -13.98
N ALA A 112 16.43 -21.22 -13.63
CA ALA A 112 17.17 -22.31 -14.28
C ALA A 112 16.71 -22.54 -15.74
N VAL A 113 15.46 -22.16 -16.04
CA VAL A 113 14.85 -22.18 -17.38
C VAL A 113 14.03 -20.90 -17.54
N GLU A 114 14.15 -20.24 -18.68
CA GLU A 114 13.42 -19.01 -18.99
C GLU A 114 11.91 -19.27 -18.98
N GLY A 115 11.16 -18.53 -18.14
CA GLY A 115 9.70 -18.66 -18.02
C GLY A 115 9.19 -19.33 -16.74
N GLU A 116 10.05 -19.76 -15.81
CA GLU A 116 9.61 -20.31 -14.52
C GLU A 116 9.00 -19.21 -13.64
N GLU A 117 7.74 -19.38 -13.27
CA GLU A 117 6.96 -18.46 -12.45
C GLU A 117 6.84 -18.99 -11.01
N VAL A 118 7.14 -18.14 -10.03
CA VAL A 118 6.92 -18.42 -8.61
C VAL A 118 5.73 -17.61 -8.12
N ILE A 119 4.63 -18.29 -7.80
CA ILE A 119 3.46 -17.65 -7.15
C ILE A 119 3.74 -17.61 -5.66
N VAL A 120 3.96 -16.43 -5.13
CA VAL A 120 4.08 -16.19 -3.68
C VAL A 120 2.72 -15.69 -3.19
N GLU A 121 2.04 -16.47 -2.38
CA GLU A 121 0.92 -15.97 -1.60
C GLU A 121 1.48 -15.06 -0.49
N ALA A 122 1.07 -13.80 -0.47
CA ALA A 122 1.50 -12.83 0.52
C ALA A 122 0.89 -13.17 1.89
N LYS A 123 1.54 -14.06 2.65
CA LYS A 123 1.26 -14.28 4.09
C LYS A 123 2.10 -13.39 4.99
N ARG A 124 2.72 -12.33 4.48
CA ARG A 124 3.43 -11.37 5.34
C ARG A 124 2.47 -10.28 5.80
N PRO A 125 2.36 -10.03 7.10
CA PRO A 125 1.67 -8.84 7.56
C PRO A 125 2.37 -7.62 6.95
N VAL A 126 1.60 -6.80 6.24
CA VAL A 126 2.09 -5.50 5.76
C VAL A 126 2.45 -4.69 7.00
N ILE A 127 3.74 -4.52 7.28
CA ILE A 127 4.20 -3.68 8.37
C ILE A 127 3.91 -2.24 7.97
N VAL A 128 2.79 -1.71 8.43
CA VAL A 128 2.44 -0.30 8.28
C VAL A 128 3.29 0.50 9.26
N LYS A 129 4.43 1.01 8.81
CA LYS A 129 5.38 1.77 9.66
C LYS A 129 4.91 3.18 10.05
N ASP A 130 3.77 3.65 9.57
CA ASP A 130 3.32 5.03 9.79
C ASP A 130 2.15 5.15 10.79
N GLN A 131 2.03 4.21 11.73
CA GLN A 131 1.13 4.42 12.87
C GLN A 131 1.88 5.15 13.99
N THR A 132 1.61 6.44 14.14
CA THR A 132 2.01 7.26 15.31
C THR A 132 1.19 6.94 16.58
N ALA A 133 0.26 6.00 16.51
CA ALA A 133 -0.49 5.50 17.66
C ALA A 133 0.10 4.16 18.10
N THR A 134 0.45 4.05 19.37
CA THR A 134 0.85 2.77 20.00
C THR A 134 -0.39 1.88 20.09
N THR A 135 -0.67 1.14 19.02
CA THR A 135 -1.74 0.13 19.02
C THR A 135 -1.08 -1.23 19.22
N THR A 136 -1.26 -1.81 20.37
CA THR A 136 -0.84 -3.20 20.63
C THR A 136 -1.93 -4.13 20.12
N THR A 137 -1.65 -4.83 19.02
CA THR A 137 -2.55 -5.86 18.48
C THR A 137 -2.17 -7.21 19.06
N VAL A 138 -3.08 -7.85 19.80
CA VAL A 138 -2.90 -9.20 20.32
C VAL A 138 -3.57 -10.19 19.37
N GLU A 139 -2.78 -11.11 18.81
CA GLU A 139 -3.33 -12.17 17.96
C GLU A 139 -4.10 -13.22 18.80
N SER A 140 -5.21 -13.71 18.26
CA SER A 140 -6.07 -14.71 18.92
C SER A 140 -5.33 -15.99 19.36
N ALA A 141 -4.25 -16.36 18.64
CA ALA A 141 -3.39 -17.49 18.99
C ALA A 141 -2.60 -17.25 20.29
N THR A 142 -2.24 -16.00 20.59
CA THR A 142 -1.50 -15.62 21.80
C THR A 142 -2.43 -15.68 23.02
N ILE A 143 -3.69 -15.27 22.87
CA ILE A 143 -4.70 -15.30 23.93
C ILE A 143 -4.99 -16.75 24.36
N ASN A 144 -5.10 -17.68 23.42
CA ASN A 144 -5.40 -19.08 23.70
C ASN A 144 -4.26 -19.84 24.44
N ASN A 145 -3.04 -19.34 24.38
CA ASN A 145 -1.87 -19.96 25.02
C ASN A 145 -1.47 -19.28 26.34
N MET A 146 -2.18 -18.24 26.77
CA MET A 146 -1.93 -17.62 28.08
C MET A 146 -2.65 -18.39 29.19
N PRO A 147 -1.99 -18.67 30.33
CA PRO A 147 -2.61 -19.31 31.48
C PRO A 147 -3.48 -18.34 32.28
N VAL A 148 -4.43 -17.69 31.61
CA VAL A 148 -5.32 -16.67 32.19
C VAL A 148 -6.77 -17.07 31.98
N ASN A 149 -7.59 -16.93 33.00
CA ASN A 149 -8.99 -17.38 32.99
C ASN A 149 -9.99 -16.28 32.61
N ASN A 150 -9.51 -15.03 32.42
CA ASN A 150 -10.38 -13.89 32.12
C ASN A 150 -9.68 -12.84 31.25
N ILE A 151 -10.49 -12.10 30.46
CA ILE A 151 -10.01 -10.99 29.61
C ILE A 151 -9.34 -9.88 30.43
N THR A 152 -9.79 -9.64 31.65
CA THR A 152 -9.19 -8.66 32.59
C THR A 152 -7.76 -9.04 32.98
N ASP A 153 -7.44 -10.32 33.10
CA ASP A 153 -6.09 -10.78 33.44
C ASP A 153 -5.12 -10.59 32.25
N VAL A 154 -5.62 -10.73 31.01
CA VAL A 154 -4.83 -10.44 29.80
C VAL A 154 -4.46 -8.95 29.75
N LEU A 155 -5.42 -8.07 30.04
CA LEU A 155 -5.21 -6.63 30.01
C LEU A 155 -4.24 -6.14 31.08
N SER A 156 -4.27 -6.73 32.27
CA SER A 156 -3.36 -6.39 33.37
C SER A 156 -1.91 -6.84 33.13
N THR A 157 -1.71 -7.85 32.28
CA THR A 157 -0.38 -8.35 31.92
C THR A 157 0.29 -7.49 30.85
N MET A 158 -0.46 -6.63 30.16
CA MET A 158 0.07 -5.72 29.16
C MET A 158 0.56 -4.44 29.82
N ALA A 159 1.87 -4.17 29.73
CA ALA A 159 2.49 -2.98 30.27
C ALA A 159 1.86 -1.70 29.65
N GLY A 160 1.24 -0.85 30.49
CA GLY A 160 0.69 0.45 30.07
C GLY A 160 -0.81 0.63 30.25
N VAL A 161 -1.54 -0.35 30.79
CA VAL A 161 -2.93 -0.16 31.25
C VAL A 161 -2.86 0.23 32.74
N LEU A 162 -3.03 1.53 32.98
CA LEU A 162 -3.19 2.09 34.34
C LEU A 162 -4.67 2.04 34.73
N GLU A 163 -4.91 1.68 35.98
CA GLU A 163 -6.22 1.84 36.63
C GLU A 163 -6.67 3.31 36.68
#